data_66fd52c7c97e9807380e4420354df172
#
_entry.id   66fd52c7c97e9807380e4420354df172
#
_cell.length_a   1.000
_cell.length_b   1.000
_cell.length_c   1.000
_cell.angle_alpha   90.00
_cell.angle_beta   90.00
_cell.angle_gamma   90.00
#
_symmetry.space_group_name_H-M   'P 1'
#
loop_
_entity.id
_entity.type
_entity.pdbx_description
1 polymer ?
#
loop_
_entity_poly.entity_id
_entity_poly.type
_entity_poly.pdbx_seq_one_letter_code
_entity_poly.pdbx_strand_id
1 'polypeptide(L)'
;MEEEKKTLNFIEQIIEEDLANGLSRDKIRFRFPPEPNGYLHIGHTKAICINFGLGEKYSAPVNLRFDDTNPEKEEQEFVDSIKKDVAWLGFKWDKELYASDYFQQLYDWAVQMIKDGKAYIDEQSSEVITEQRKNPAEPGIESPFRNRPVEESLNLFERMKNGEFEEGTMSLRAKIDMTSPNMNMRDPVMYRILKRPHHRTGTTWKIYPMYDWAHGESDYIEQISHSLCSLEFENHRPLYDWYLDQVYTEGTIRNKQREFARMNVTYMITSKRKLQRLVAEGVVTGWDDPRMPTVSGLRRKGYTPAAIRNFIEKVGVAKRENLIDIQLLEFCVREDLNKTAKRMMVVMNPVKLIIENYPEGKEEWLETENNPEDENAGMRKVPFSRELYIEREDFKEEADKKFFRLKLGGEVRLKSAYIIKAERVEKDENGEIRTIYATYDEKSKSGSGTEESLRKVKGTLHWVSANHALPVEARVYDRLFTTEQPDAEKETDFLEFVNPESLKVVTAYAEPELKDVKVGEPLQFQRIGYFTKDQDSTDSKLVFNRTVTLKDSYKPEN
;
A
#
# COMPACT_ATOMS: atom_id res chain seq x y z
N MET A 1 7.57 -13.84 33.38
CA MET A 1 6.60 -13.07 32.60
C MET A 1 5.78 -14.09 31.82
N GLU A 2 4.52 -14.27 32.16
CA GLU A 2 3.62 -15.10 31.37
C GLU A 2 3.48 -14.41 30.00
N GLU A 3 3.84 -15.11 28.93
CA GLU A 3 3.48 -14.69 27.59
C GLU A 3 1.95 -14.63 27.54
N GLU A 4 1.40 -13.42 27.35
CA GLU A 4 -0.01 -13.26 27.02
C GLU A 4 -0.31 -14.15 25.81
N LYS A 5 -1.06 -15.22 26.00
CA LYS A 5 -1.52 -16.11 24.93
C LYS A 5 -2.37 -15.26 23.98
N LYS A 6 -1.77 -14.79 22.89
CA LYS A 6 -2.46 -14.05 21.84
C LYS A 6 -3.65 -14.89 21.34
N THR A 7 -4.84 -14.35 21.45
CA THR A 7 -6.07 -15.04 21.02
C THR A 7 -6.00 -15.34 19.53
N LEU A 8 -6.23 -16.58 19.13
CA LEU A 8 -6.24 -16.99 17.74
C LEU A 8 -7.37 -16.30 16.98
N ASN A 9 -7.08 -15.76 15.81
CA ASN A 9 -8.13 -15.32 14.90
C ASN A 9 -8.87 -16.52 14.29
N PHE A 10 -10.00 -16.26 13.61
CA PHE A 10 -10.84 -17.35 13.12
C PHE A 10 -10.17 -18.23 12.05
N ILE A 11 -9.25 -17.70 11.24
CA ILE A 11 -8.49 -18.50 10.25
C ILE A 11 -7.51 -19.41 10.99
N GLU A 12 -6.81 -18.89 11.96
CA GLU A 12 -5.92 -19.67 12.81
C GLU A 12 -6.67 -20.78 13.57
N GLN A 13 -7.89 -20.49 14.06
CA GLN A 13 -8.75 -21.51 14.69
C GLN A 13 -9.08 -22.63 13.71
N ILE A 14 -9.45 -22.31 12.46
CA ILE A 14 -9.71 -23.32 11.42
C ILE A 14 -8.48 -24.19 11.15
N ILE A 15 -7.29 -23.58 11.06
CA ILE A 15 -6.04 -24.32 10.83
C ILE A 15 -5.76 -25.27 12.02
N GLU A 16 -5.91 -24.80 13.25
CA GLU A 16 -5.70 -25.62 14.45
C GLU A 16 -6.73 -26.76 14.54
N GLU A 17 -7.99 -26.53 14.16
CA GLU A 17 -9.01 -27.56 14.07
C GLU A 17 -8.67 -28.61 13.00
N ASP A 18 -8.21 -28.19 11.82
CA ASP A 18 -7.81 -29.11 10.76
C ASP A 18 -6.58 -29.94 11.16
N LEU A 19 -5.62 -29.35 11.88
CA LEU A 19 -4.49 -30.09 12.48
C LEU A 19 -4.94 -31.11 13.52
N ALA A 20 -5.86 -30.72 14.40
CA ALA A 20 -6.45 -31.65 15.40
C ALA A 20 -7.24 -32.78 14.75
N ASN A 21 -7.84 -32.54 13.59
CA ASN A 21 -8.59 -33.52 12.80
C ASN A 21 -7.73 -34.39 11.87
N GLY A 22 -6.40 -34.29 11.97
CA GLY A 22 -5.47 -35.18 11.28
C GLY A 22 -4.76 -34.61 10.06
N LEU A 23 -4.93 -33.32 9.76
CA LEU A 23 -4.07 -32.66 8.78
C LEU A 23 -2.63 -32.61 9.32
N SER A 24 -1.68 -33.17 8.57
CA SER A 24 -0.28 -33.11 8.97
C SER A 24 0.31 -31.71 8.75
N ARG A 25 1.17 -31.24 9.66
CA ARG A 25 1.77 -29.89 9.62
C ARG A 25 2.58 -29.64 8.36
N ASP A 26 3.28 -30.62 7.84
CA ASP A 26 4.05 -30.56 6.59
C ASP A 26 3.18 -30.40 5.33
N LYS A 27 1.85 -30.61 5.47
CA LYS A 27 0.87 -30.42 4.39
C LYS A 27 0.24 -29.04 4.39
N ILE A 28 0.54 -28.18 5.38
CA ILE A 28 0.05 -26.81 5.35
C ILE A 28 0.80 -26.04 4.27
N ARG A 29 0.04 -25.40 3.38
CA ARG A 29 0.56 -24.56 2.30
C ARG A 29 -0.43 -23.45 1.98
N PHE A 30 0.08 -22.25 1.77
CA PHE A 30 -0.69 -21.08 1.39
C PHE A 30 -0.24 -20.55 0.03
N ARG A 31 -0.97 -19.59 -0.50
CA ARG A 31 -0.60 -18.85 -1.70
C ARG A 31 -1.15 -17.43 -1.67
N PHE A 32 -0.47 -16.51 -2.30
CA PHE A 32 -0.98 -15.21 -2.71
C PHE A 32 -1.16 -15.25 -4.23
N PRO A 33 -2.42 -15.15 -4.75
CA PRO A 33 -2.73 -15.39 -6.15
C PRO A 33 -3.16 -14.09 -6.88
N PRO A 34 -2.28 -13.09 -7.06
CA PRO A 34 -2.67 -11.86 -7.73
C PRO A 34 -2.91 -12.08 -9.22
N GLU A 35 -3.91 -11.40 -9.77
CA GLU A 35 -4.09 -11.23 -11.20
C GLU A 35 -3.11 -10.15 -11.70
N PRO A 36 -2.23 -10.42 -12.71
CA PRO A 36 -1.20 -9.46 -13.15
C PRO A 36 -1.78 -8.42 -14.10
N ASN A 37 -2.81 -7.70 -13.67
CA ASN A 37 -3.58 -6.75 -14.47
C ASN A 37 -3.56 -5.31 -13.91
N GLY A 38 -2.74 -5.03 -12.90
CA GLY A 38 -2.61 -3.71 -12.28
C GLY A 38 -1.67 -3.70 -11.09
N TYR A 39 -1.44 -2.51 -10.57
CA TYR A 39 -0.62 -2.28 -9.39
C TYR A 39 -1.36 -2.68 -8.11
N LEU A 40 -0.62 -3.24 -7.14
CA LEU A 40 -1.16 -3.52 -5.81
C LEU A 40 -1.46 -2.24 -5.05
N HIS A 41 -2.51 -2.27 -4.25
CA HIS A 41 -2.89 -1.17 -3.35
C HIS A 41 -2.96 -1.64 -1.90
N ILE A 42 -3.20 -0.72 -0.98
CA ILE A 42 -3.24 -0.98 0.47
C ILE A 42 -4.18 -2.15 0.84
N GLY A 43 -5.29 -2.34 0.11
CA GLY A 43 -6.20 -3.48 0.33
C GLY A 43 -5.54 -4.84 0.11
N HIS A 44 -4.66 -4.96 -0.88
CA HIS A 44 -3.93 -6.20 -1.16
C HIS A 44 -2.90 -6.54 -0.07
N THR A 45 -2.36 -5.53 0.63
CA THR A 45 -1.38 -5.78 1.70
C THR A 45 -1.97 -6.64 2.82
N LYS A 46 -3.29 -6.57 3.04
CA LYS A 46 -3.97 -7.44 4.00
C LYS A 46 -3.89 -8.91 3.60
N ALA A 47 -4.21 -9.23 2.35
CA ALA A 47 -4.13 -10.59 1.83
C ALA A 47 -2.68 -11.12 1.87
N ILE A 48 -1.72 -10.29 1.49
CA ILE A 48 -0.29 -10.60 1.55
C ILE A 48 0.12 -10.91 3.00
N CYS A 49 -0.14 -10.00 3.93
CA CYS A 49 0.24 -10.17 5.34
C CYS A 49 -0.44 -11.38 6.00
N ILE A 50 -1.70 -11.69 5.65
CA ILE A 50 -2.39 -12.86 6.16
C ILE A 50 -1.72 -14.14 5.66
N ASN A 51 -1.55 -14.31 4.33
CA ASN A 51 -0.99 -15.54 3.76
C ASN A 51 0.47 -15.76 4.21
N PHE A 52 1.32 -14.75 4.08
CA PHE A 52 2.73 -14.85 4.45
C PHE A 52 2.92 -14.89 5.97
N GLY A 53 2.13 -14.14 6.74
CA GLY A 53 2.17 -14.20 8.20
C GLY A 53 1.77 -15.55 8.77
N LEU A 54 0.77 -16.22 8.18
CA LEU A 54 0.44 -17.61 8.49
C LEU A 54 1.56 -18.57 8.08
N GLY A 55 2.18 -18.33 6.92
CA GLY A 55 3.36 -19.08 6.50
C GLY A 55 4.50 -18.99 7.51
N GLU A 56 4.82 -17.79 7.99
CA GLU A 56 5.82 -17.57 9.05
C GLU A 56 5.42 -18.28 10.36
N LYS A 57 4.16 -18.13 10.80
CA LYS A 57 3.65 -18.70 12.05
C LYS A 57 3.67 -20.21 12.07
N TYR A 58 3.25 -20.86 10.97
CA TYR A 58 3.15 -22.31 10.87
C TYR A 58 4.40 -22.96 10.25
N SER A 59 5.44 -22.18 9.92
CA SER A 59 6.61 -22.64 9.16
C SER A 59 6.22 -23.36 7.87
N ALA A 60 5.21 -22.82 7.19
CA ALA A 60 4.60 -23.37 5.99
C ALA A 60 4.99 -22.57 4.75
N PRO A 61 5.20 -23.25 3.59
CA PRO A 61 5.52 -22.55 2.35
C PRO A 61 4.32 -21.72 1.85
N VAL A 62 4.64 -20.59 1.24
CA VAL A 62 3.66 -19.69 0.59
C VAL A 62 4.07 -19.49 -0.85
N ASN A 63 3.21 -19.88 -1.79
CA ASN A 63 3.44 -19.65 -3.22
C ASN A 63 3.00 -18.24 -3.63
N LEU A 64 3.71 -17.64 -4.57
CA LEU A 64 3.23 -16.52 -5.37
C LEU A 64 2.77 -17.08 -6.70
N ARG A 65 1.45 -17.14 -6.93
CA ARG A 65 0.88 -17.62 -8.19
C ARG A 65 0.14 -16.51 -8.90
N PHE A 66 0.58 -16.19 -10.08
CA PHE A 66 -0.13 -15.25 -10.94
C PHE A 66 -1.33 -15.92 -11.61
N ASP A 67 -2.53 -15.39 -11.37
CA ASP A 67 -3.76 -15.84 -12.01
C ASP A 67 -3.89 -15.20 -13.40
N ASP A 68 -3.04 -15.65 -14.33
CA ASP A 68 -2.88 -15.10 -15.68
C ASP A 68 -3.77 -15.83 -16.71
N THR A 69 -5.09 -15.78 -16.50
CA THR A 69 -6.08 -16.44 -17.37
C THR A 69 -6.72 -15.49 -18.40
N ASN A 70 -6.38 -14.20 -18.37
CA ASN A 70 -6.98 -13.19 -19.23
C ASN A 70 -5.94 -12.42 -20.06
N PRO A 71 -5.63 -12.87 -21.29
CA PRO A 71 -4.59 -12.26 -22.12
C PRO A 71 -4.84 -10.82 -22.55
N GLU A 72 -6.05 -10.28 -22.33
CA GLU A 72 -6.39 -8.90 -22.71
C GLU A 72 -5.88 -7.84 -21.71
N LYS A 73 -5.55 -8.23 -20.49
CA LYS A 73 -5.31 -7.29 -19.39
C LYS A 73 -4.00 -7.52 -18.65
N GLU A 74 -3.28 -8.58 -18.99
CA GLU A 74 -2.12 -9.05 -18.26
C GLU A 74 -0.83 -8.60 -18.94
N GLU A 75 0.06 -7.97 -18.16
CA GLU A 75 1.30 -7.40 -18.64
C GLU A 75 2.46 -7.73 -17.70
N GLN A 76 3.67 -7.93 -18.30
CA GLN A 76 4.89 -8.22 -17.54
C GLN A 76 5.23 -7.13 -16.53
N GLU A 77 4.91 -5.88 -16.82
CA GLU A 77 5.10 -4.75 -15.90
C GLU A 77 4.39 -4.97 -14.56
N PHE A 78 3.16 -5.49 -14.60
CA PHE A 78 2.41 -5.76 -13.36
C PHE A 78 2.98 -6.94 -12.60
N VAL A 79 3.44 -7.99 -13.29
CA VAL A 79 4.15 -9.11 -12.65
C VAL A 79 5.37 -8.60 -11.87
N ASP A 80 6.20 -7.77 -12.52
CA ASP A 80 7.42 -7.23 -11.91
C ASP A 80 7.11 -6.30 -10.73
N SER A 81 6.08 -5.46 -10.86
CA SER A 81 5.62 -4.57 -9.79
C SER A 81 5.11 -5.36 -8.58
N ILE A 82 4.29 -6.40 -8.79
CA ILE A 82 3.76 -7.26 -7.73
C ILE A 82 4.89 -7.96 -6.97
N LYS A 83 5.85 -8.52 -7.68
CA LYS A 83 7.04 -9.16 -7.07
C LYS A 83 7.83 -8.16 -6.22
N LYS A 84 8.06 -6.97 -6.75
CA LYS A 84 8.75 -5.89 -6.03
C LYS A 84 8.00 -5.49 -4.76
N ASP A 85 6.68 -5.40 -4.81
CA ASP A 85 5.86 -4.99 -3.67
C ASP A 85 5.82 -6.05 -2.57
N VAL A 86 5.67 -7.34 -2.92
CA VAL A 86 5.72 -8.45 -1.95
C VAL A 86 7.10 -8.54 -1.28
N ALA A 87 8.18 -8.43 -2.08
CA ALA A 87 9.54 -8.43 -1.56
C ALA A 87 9.81 -7.21 -0.66
N TRP A 88 9.32 -6.03 -1.03
CA TRP A 88 9.45 -4.81 -0.24
C TRP A 88 8.75 -4.92 1.12
N LEU A 89 7.59 -5.59 1.19
CA LEU A 89 6.90 -5.88 2.46
C LEU A 89 7.70 -6.84 3.36
N GLY A 90 8.84 -7.37 2.90
CA GLY A 90 9.74 -8.23 3.65
C GLY A 90 9.43 -9.72 3.52
N PHE A 91 8.55 -10.10 2.61
CA PHE A 91 8.16 -11.50 2.41
C PHE A 91 8.95 -12.18 1.29
N LYS A 92 9.11 -13.49 1.43
CA LYS A 92 9.70 -14.38 0.44
C LYS A 92 8.72 -15.50 0.13
N TRP A 93 8.49 -15.76 -1.15
CA TRP A 93 7.66 -16.88 -1.60
C TRP A 93 8.51 -18.14 -1.82
N ASP A 94 7.86 -19.29 -1.69
CA ASP A 94 8.48 -20.59 -1.94
C ASP A 94 8.63 -20.83 -3.45
N LYS A 95 7.54 -20.74 -4.19
CA LYS A 95 7.50 -20.90 -5.64
C LYS A 95 6.81 -19.73 -6.32
N GLU A 96 7.33 -19.35 -7.49
CA GLU A 96 6.67 -18.45 -8.41
C GLU A 96 5.99 -19.29 -9.49
N LEU A 97 4.67 -19.20 -9.57
CA LEU A 97 3.84 -20.06 -10.41
C LEU A 97 2.83 -19.20 -11.18
N TYR A 98 2.26 -19.79 -12.23
CA TYR A 98 1.30 -19.13 -13.10
C TYR A 98 0.14 -20.07 -13.41
N ALA A 99 -1.08 -19.57 -13.46
CA ALA A 99 -2.24 -20.36 -13.89
C ALA A 99 -2.03 -20.91 -15.33
N SER A 100 -1.33 -20.15 -16.17
CA SER A 100 -0.98 -20.57 -17.52
C SER A 100 -0.05 -21.80 -17.59
N ASP A 101 0.67 -22.13 -16.52
CA ASP A 101 1.45 -23.38 -16.44
C ASP A 101 0.55 -24.61 -16.41
N TYR A 102 -0.72 -24.44 -16.02
CA TYR A 102 -1.69 -25.52 -15.83
C TYR A 102 -2.73 -25.60 -16.95
N PHE A 103 -2.67 -24.79 -17.99
CA PHE A 103 -3.68 -24.73 -19.05
C PHE A 103 -3.93 -26.09 -19.71
N GLN A 104 -2.91 -26.90 -19.91
CA GLN A 104 -3.11 -28.24 -20.49
C GLN A 104 -3.87 -29.16 -19.52
N GLN A 105 -3.50 -29.17 -18.24
CA GLN A 105 -4.17 -29.99 -17.23
C GLN A 105 -5.64 -29.56 -17.03
N LEU A 106 -5.88 -28.24 -16.99
CA LEU A 106 -7.24 -27.70 -16.91
C LEU A 106 -8.08 -28.09 -18.13
N TYR A 107 -7.49 -28.07 -19.32
CA TYR A 107 -8.14 -28.52 -20.55
C TYR A 107 -8.48 -30.02 -20.49
N ASP A 108 -7.54 -30.85 -20.06
CA ASP A 108 -7.74 -32.31 -19.96
C ASP A 108 -8.86 -32.66 -18.95
N TRP A 109 -8.92 -31.96 -17.83
CA TRP A 109 -10.02 -32.12 -16.87
C TRP A 109 -11.36 -31.61 -17.43
N ALA A 110 -11.37 -30.52 -18.18
CA ALA A 110 -12.58 -30.06 -18.85
C ALA A 110 -13.10 -31.07 -19.89
N VAL A 111 -12.20 -31.70 -20.65
CA VAL A 111 -12.53 -32.81 -21.56
C VAL A 111 -13.15 -33.99 -20.79
N GLN A 112 -12.60 -34.34 -19.63
CA GLN A 112 -13.16 -35.40 -18.79
C GLN A 112 -14.56 -35.01 -18.28
N MET A 113 -14.77 -33.78 -17.86
CA MET A 113 -16.09 -33.30 -17.42
C MET A 113 -17.14 -33.37 -18.56
N ILE A 114 -16.75 -33.10 -19.79
CA ILE A 114 -17.67 -33.30 -20.94
C ILE A 114 -18.02 -34.77 -21.09
N LYS A 115 -17.04 -35.69 -21.00
CA LYS A 115 -17.24 -37.14 -21.07
C LYS A 115 -18.19 -37.64 -19.99
N ASP A 116 -18.11 -37.05 -18.80
CA ASP A 116 -18.94 -37.39 -17.64
C ASP A 116 -20.32 -36.70 -17.67
N GLY A 117 -20.62 -35.96 -18.72
CA GLY A 117 -21.87 -35.22 -18.86
C GLY A 117 -22.03 -34.05 -17.90
N LYS A 118 -20.93 -33.53 -17.35
CA LYS A 118 -20.86 -32.41 -16.40
C LYS A 118 -20.56 -31.05 -17.03
N ALA A 119 -20.31 -31.04 -18.34
CA ALA A 119 -20.11 -29.82 -19.11
C ALA A 119 -20.62 -29.98 -20.55
N TYR A 120 -20.98 -28.90 -21.19
CA TYR A 120 -21.50 -28.88 -22.55
C TYR A 120 -21.10 -27.60 -23.29
N ILE A 121 -21.06 -27.66 -24.63
CA ILE A 121 -20.83 -26.50 -25.48
C ILE A 121 -22.15 -25.78 -25.74
N ASP A 122 -22.17 -24.49 -25.43
CA ASP A 122 -23.25 -23.56 -25.67
C ASP A 122 -22.89 -22.60 -26.80
N GLU A 123 -23.75 -22.51 -27.81
CA GLU A 123 -23.58 -21.63 -28.99
C GLU A 123 -24.34 -20.30 -28.82
N GLN A 124 -24.77 -19.98 -27.63
CA GLN A 124 -25.44 -18.72 -27.31
C GLN A 124 -24.44 -17.62 -26.98
N SER A 125 -24.83 -16.36 -27.27
CA SER A 125 -24.04 -15.21 -26.87
C SER A 125 -24.09 -14.97 -25.36
N SER A 126 -23.13 -14.19 -24.86
CA SER A 126 -23.07 -13.82 -23.42
C SER A 126 -24.31 -13.09 -22.93
N GLU A 127 -24.95 -12.29 -23.79
CA GLU A 127 -26.19 -11.56 -23.51
C GLU A 127 -27.36 -12.54 -23.28
N VAL A 128 -27.52 -13.51 -24.18
CA VAL A 128 -28.58 -14.53 -24.08
C VAL A 128 -28.38 -15.39 -22.85
N ILE A 129 -27.14 -15.83 -22.56
CA ILE A 129 -26.82 -16.58 -21.35
C ILE A 129 -27.16 -15.77 -20.10
N THR A 130 -26.85 -14.47 -20.08
CA THR A 130 -27.15 -13.58 -18.96
C THR A 130 -28.66 -13.43 -18.75
N GLU A 131 -29.43 -13.26 -19.82
CA GLU A 131 -30.91 -13.19 -19.77
C GLU A 131 -31.52 -14.49 -19.25
N GLN A 132 -31.02 -15.64 -19.69
CA GLN A 132 -31.49 -16.96 -19.26
C GLN A 132 -31.18 -17.26 -17.79
N ARG A 133 -30.09 -16.74 -17.27
CA ARG A 133 -29.74 -16.87 -15.85
C ARG A 133 -30.70 -16.13 -14.92
N LYS A 134 -31.46 -15.15 -15.44
CA LYS A 134 -32.46 -14.39 -14.67
C LYS A 134 -31.83 -13.63 -13.47
N ASN A 135 -32.59 -13.55 -12.40
CA ASN A 135 -32.19 -12.99 -11.12
C ASN A 135 -32.35 -14.07 -9.99
N PRO A 136 -31.79 -13.86 -8.81
CA PRO A 136 -31.83 -14.87 -7.74
C PRO A 136 -33.24 -15.30 -7.31
N ALA A 137 -34.26 -14.46 -7.50
CA ALA A 137 -35.63 -14.72 -7.09
C ALA A 137 -36.44 -15.55 -8.11
N GLU A 138 -35.92 -15.71 -9.34
CA GLU A 138 -36.60 -16.42 -10.43
C GLU A 138 -35.71 -17.59 -10.91
N PRO A 139 -36.29 -18.78 -11.21
CA PRO A 139 -35.53 -19.84 -11.84
C PRO A 139 -34.95 -19.39 -13.19
N GLY A 140 -33.74 -19.82 -13.49
CA GLY A 140 -33.15 -19.63 -14.81
C GLY A 140 -33.78 -20.55 -15.86
N ILE A 141 -33.51 -20.24 -17.12
CA ILE A 141 -33.97 -21.00 -18.30
C ILE A 141 -32.77 -21.82 -18.78
N GLU A 142 -32.99 -23.11 -18.96
CA GLU A 142 -31.95 -24.00 -19.51
C GLU A 142 -31.63 -23.63 -20.95
N SER A 143 -30.34 -23.71 -21.32
CA SER A 143 -29.91 -23.57 -22.70
C SER A 143 -30.47 -24.70 -23.57
N PRO A 144 -30.88 -24.43 -24.83
CA PRO A 144 -31.25 -25.49 -25.75
C PRO A 144 -30.11 -26.47 -26.03
N PHE A 145 -28.86 -26.09 -25.76
CA PHE A 145 -27.68 -26.92 -25.96
C PHE A 145 -27.28 -27.73 -24.72
N ARG A 146 -27.99 -27.57 -23.58
CA ARG A 146 -27.63 -28.17 -22.29
C ARG A 146 -27.59 -29.70 -22.35
N ASN A 147 -28.40 -30.31 -23.20
CA ASN A 147 -28.47 -31.76 -23.37
C ASN A 147 -27.86 -32.22 -24.70
N ARG A 148 -26.91 -31.44 -25.26
CA ARG A 148 -26.15 -31.82 -26.46
C ARG A 148 -25.43 -33.15 -26.23
N PRO A 149 -25.37 -34.03 -27.27
CA PRO A 149 -24.59 -35.27 -27.19
C PRO A 149 -23.13 -35.01 -26.79
N VAL A 150 -22.59 -35.88 -25.93
CA VAL A 150 -21.20 -35.77 -25.43
C VAL A 150 -20.19 -35.70 -26.57
N GLU A 151 -20.32 -36.57 -27.57
CA GLU A 151 -19.43 -36.62 -28.73
C GLU A 151 -19.41 -35.29 -29.50
N GLU A 152 -20.56 -34.65 -29.64
CA GLU A 152 -20.68 -33.35 -30.31
C GLU A 152 -19.98 -32.24 -29.51
N SER A 153 -20.20 -32.21 -28.19
CA SER A 153 -19.53 -31.25 -27.29
C SER A 153 -18.00 -31.46 -27.31
N LEU A 154 -17.51 -32.71 -27.33
CA LEU A 154 -16.09 -32.99 -27.40
C LEU A 154 -15.48 -32.49 -28.73
N ASN A 155 -16.16 -32.78 -29.85
CA ASN A 155 -15.71 -32.31 -31.17
C ASN A 155 -15.67 -30.78 -31.23
N LEU A 156 -16.71 -30.11 -30.76
CA LEU A 156 -16.77 -28.65 -30.78
C LEU A 156 -15.70 -28.03 -29.86
N PHE A 157 -15.45 -28.63 -28.68
CA PHE A 157 -14.44 -28.11 -27.75
C PHE A 157 -13.03 -28.21 -28.31
N GLU A 158 -12.69 -29.31 -28.99
CA GLU A 158 -11.43 -29.45 -29.69
C GLU A 158 -11.26 -28.42 -30.83
N ARG A 159 -12.31 -28.21 -31.62
CA ARG A 159 -12.33 -27.20 -32.70
C ARG A 159 -12.25 -25.76 -32.17
N MET A 160 -12.84 -25.49 -31.01
CA MET A 160 -12.66 -24.22 -30.30
C MET A 160 -11.18 -24.00 -29.95
N LYS A 161 -10.53 -25.01 -29.35
CA LYS A 161 -9.08 -24.98 -29.04
C LYS A 161 -8.22 -24.72 -30.29
N ASN A 162 -8.60 -25.29 -31.41
CA ASN A 162 -7.91 -25.12 -32.69
C ASN A 162 -8.17 -23.74 -33.35
N GLY A 163 -9.07 -22.94 -32.79
CA GLY A 163 -9.36 -21.57 -33.26
C GLY A 163 -10.28 -21.49 -34.47
N GLU A 164 -11.10 -22.51 -34.71
CA GLU A 164 -12.00 -22.59 -35.89
C GLU A 164 -13.22 -21.63 -35.75
N PHE A 165 -13.50 -21.17 -34.55
CA PHE A 165 -14.68 -20.32 -34.28
C PHE A 165 -14.28 -18.90 -33.84
N GLU A 166 -15.16 -17.94 -34.07
CA GLU A 166 -14.96 -16.55 -33.67
C GLU A 166 -15.29 -16.31 -32.17
N GLU A 167 -14.71 -15.27 -31.63
CA GLU A 167 -14.98 -14.83 -30.25
C GLU A 167 -16.47 -14.58 -30.04
N GLY A 168 -16.99 -14.99 -28.87
CA GLY A 168 -18.41 -14.79 -28.49
C GLY A 168 -19.41 -15.75 -29.15
N THR A 169 -18.97 -16.65 -30.05
CA THR A 169 -19.89 -17.59 -30.73
C THR A 169 -20.18 -18.85 -29.96
N MET A 170 -19.26 -19.26 -29.10
CA MET A 170 -19.37 -20.47 -28.28
C MET A 170 -18.68 -20.32 -26.95
N SER A 171 -19.14 -21.09 -25.97
CA SER A 171 -18.50 -21.26 -24.66
C SER A 171 -18.69 -22.68 -24.14
N LEU A 172 -17.73 -23.16 -23.32
CA LEU A 172 -17.94 -24.34 -22.51
C LEU A 172 -18.60 -23.95 -21.20
N ARG A 173 -19.71 -24.59 -20.84
CA ARG A 173 -20.45 -24.36 -19.60
C ARG A 173 -20.48 -25.61 -18.74
N ALA A 174 -20.32 -25.41 -17.42
CA ALA A 174 -20.62 -26.48 -16.46
C ALA A 174 -22.11 -26.75 -16.41
N LYS A 175 -22.48 -28.01 -16.26
CA LYS A 175 -23.89 -28.46 -16.14
C LYS A 175 -24.21 -28.71 -14.66
N ILE A 176 -24.78 -27.71 -14.00
CA ILE A 176 -25.05 -27.74 -12.55
C ILE A 176 -26.56 -27.62 -12.27
N ASP A 177 -27.06 -26.42 -12.00
CA ASP A 177 -28.44 -26.18 -11.60
C ASP A 177 -28.92 -24.79 -11.98
N MET A 178 -29.75 -24.69 -13.02
CA MET A 178 -30.31 -23.43 -13.48
C MET A 178 -31.37 -22.84 -12.54
N THR A 179 -31.80 -23.58 -11.52
CA THR A 179 -32.79 -23.13 -10.52
C THR A 179 -32.14 -22.62 -9.22
N SER A 180 -30.84 -22.78 -9.08
CA SER A 180 -30.11 -22.37 -7.87
C SER A 180 -30.32 -20.89 -7.53
N PRO A 181 -30.57 -20.54 -6.28
CA PRO A 181 -30.58 -19.13 -5.86
C PRO A 181 -29.19 -18.49 -5.93
N ASN A 182 -28.13 -19.29 -5.91
CA ASN A 182 -26.77 -18.81 -6.14
C ASN A 182 -26.50 -18.73 -7.65
N MET A 183 -26.35 -17.51 -8.15
CA MET A 183 -26.14 -17.23 -9.57
C MET A 183 -24.88 -17.90 -10.13
N ASN A 184 -23.86 -18.13 -9.29
CA ASN A 184 -22.63 -18.80 -9.72
C ASN A 184 -22.84 -20.29 -10.02
N MET A 185 -23.90 -20.91 -9.50
CA MET A 185 -24.24 -22.30 -9.75
C MET A 185 -25.14 -22.54 -10.97
N ARG A 186 -25.57 -21.45 -11.65
CA ARG A 186 -26.44 -21.55 -12.82
C ARG A 186 -25.64 -21.73 -14.10
N ASP A 187 -25.18 -22.95 -14.34
CA ASP A 187 -24.39 -23.37 -15.50
C ASP A 187 -23.33 -22.34 -15.91
N PRO A 188 -22.33 -22.08 -15.05
CA PRO A 188 -21.32 -21.05 -15.31
C PRO A 188 -20.45 -21.38 -16.52
N VAL A 189 -19.93 -20.36 -17.17
CA VAL A 189 -18.94 -20.50 -18.25
C VAL A 189 -17.61 -20.96 -17.66
N MET A 190 -17.04 -22.03 -18.24
CA MET A 190 -15.73 -22.57 -17.90
C MET A 190 -14.64 -22.08 -18.85
N TYR A 191 -14.92 -22.05 -20.16
CA TYR A 191 -14.00 -21.59 -21.22
C TYR A 191 -14.68 -20.64 -22.17
N ARG A 192 -13.92 -19.67 -22.63
CA ARG A 192 -14.30 -18.71 -23.69
C ARG A 192 -13.25 -18.70 -24.81
N ILE A 193 -13.64 -18.28 -26.00
CA ILE A 193 -12.75 -18.08 -27.13
C ILE A 193 -12.15 -16.68 -27.04
N LEU A 194 -10.81 -16.57 -27.04
CA LEU A 194 -10.08 -15.31 -27.16
C LEU A 194 -8.90 -15.52 -28.13
N LYS A 195 -8.88 -14.76 -29.22
CA LYS A 195 -7.84 -14.86 -30.27
C LYS A 195 -6.73 -13.83 -30.07
N ARG A 196 -6.27 -13.67 -28.83
CA ARG A 196 -5.22 -12.73 -28.45
C ARG A 196 -3.99 -13.46 -27.94
N PRO A 197 -2.77 -12.95 -28.22
CA PRO A 197 -1.56 -13.54 -27.68
C PRO A 197 -1.52 -13.37 -26.17
N HIS A 198 -1.20 -14.46 -25.47
CA HIS A 198 -0.98 -14.46 -24.03
C HIS A 198 0.48 -14.13 -23.72
N HIS A 199 0.75 -13.38 -22.66
CA HIS A 199 2.08 -12.87 -22.32
C HIS A 199 3.14 -13.98 -22.12
N ARG A 200 2.73 -15.21 -21.74
CA ARG A 200 3.64 -16.36 -21.55
C ARG A 200 3.47 -17.44 -22.61
N THR A 201 2.25 -17.79 -22.97
CA THR A 201 1.98 -18.90 -23.90
C THR A 201 1.85 -18.46 -25.36
N GLY A 202 1.95 -17.17 -25.64
CA GLY A 202 1.86 -16.63 -26.99
C GLY A 202 0.52 -16.96 -27.64
N THR A 203 0.56 -17.53 -28.85
CA THR A 203 -0.62 -17.87 -29.64
C THR A 203 -1.01 -19.35 -29.53
N THR A 204 -0.46 -20.11 -28.61
CA THR A 204 -0.72 -21.54 -28.41
C THR A 204 -2.18 -21.83 -28.12
N TRP A 205 -2.79 -21.03 -27.28
CA TRP A 205 -4.18 -21.19 -26.87
C TRP A 205 -5.10 -20.21 -27.61
N LYS A 206 -6.30 -20.66 -27.97
CA LYS A 206 -7.40 -19.88 -28.55
C LYS A 206 -8.63 -19.87 -27.67
N ILE A 207 -8.62 -20.69 -26.63
CA ILE A 207 -9.62 -20.73 -25.57
C ILE A 207 -8.92 -20.51 -24.24
N TYR A 208 -9.58 -19.84 -23.32
CA TYR A 208 -9.03 -19.51 -22.00
C TYR A 208 -10.02 -19.88 -20.91
N PRO A 209 -9.53 -20.48 -19.82
CA PRO A 209 -10.39 -20.81 -18.69
C PRO A 209 -10.89 -19.53 -18.00
N MET A 210 -12.11 -19.60 -17.49
CA MET A 210 -12.63 -18.56 -16.61
C MET A 210 -12.03 -18.71 -15.21
N TYR A 211 -12.01 -17.60 -14.45
CA TYR A 211 -11.44 -17.54 -13.10
C TYR A 211 -11.95 -18.67 -12.19
N ASP A 212 -13.27 -18.86 -12.11
CA ASP A 212 -13.85 -19.84 -11.20
C ASP A 212 -13.46 -21.31 -11.51
N TRP A 213 -13.18 -21.61 -12.78
CA TRP A 213 -12.64 -22.90 -13.16
C TRP A 213 -11.13 -23.03 -12.87
N ALA A 214 -10.33 -22.03 -13.25
CA ALA A 214 -8.88 -22.12 -13.14
C ALA A 214 -8.36 -22.02 -11.71
N HIS A 215 -9.02 -21.23 -10.87
CA HIS A 215 -8.52 -20.84 -9.56
C HIS A 215 -8.44 -21.98 -8.55
N GLY A 216 -9.55 -22.70 -8.37
CA GLY A 216 -9.62 -23.82 -7.42
C GLY A 216 -8.77 -25.01 -7.85
N GLU A 217 -8.74 -25.32 -9.13
CA GLU A 217 -7.95 -26.40 -9.72
C GLU A 217 -6.46 -26.08 -9.69
N SER A 218 -6.05 -24.84 -9.88
CA SER A 218 -4.65 -24.41 -9.66
C SER A 218 -4.25 -24.59 -8.20
N ASP A 219 -5.11 -24.20 -7.25
CA ASP A 219 -4.88 -24.46 -5.83
C ASP A 219 -4.73 -25.97 -5.55
N TYR A 220 -5.53 -26.80 -6.21
CA TYR A 220 -5.47 -28.25 -6.07
C TYR A 220 -4.18 -28.84 -6.64
N ILE A 221 -3.76 -28.41 -7.82
CA ILE A 221 -2.48 -28.83 -8.44
C ILE A 221 -1.30 -28.50 -7.50
N GLU A 222 -1.33 -27.34 -6.90
CA GLU A 222 -0.29 -26.87 -5.98
C GLU A 222 -0.41 -27.47 -4.58
N GLN A 223 -1.46 -28.25 -4.31
CA GLN A 223 -1.77 -28.83 -2.99
C GLN A 223 -1.84 -27.77 -1.88
N ILE A 224 -2.50 -26.64 -2.18
CA ILE A 224 -2.80 -25.60 -1.20
C ILE A 224 -3.78 -26.16 -0.17
N SER A 225 -3.47 -26.06 1.10
CA SER A 225 -4.34 -26.57 2.16
C SER A 225 -5.50 -25.63 2.47
N HIS A 226 -5.21 -24.33 2.57
CA HIS A 226 -6.16 -23.29 2.90
C HIS A 226 -6.07 -22.18 1.85
N SER A 227 -7.11 -22.05 1.05
CA SER A 227 -7.26 -21.05 0.00
C SER A 227 -7.92 -19.81 0.58
N LEU A 228 -7.12 -18.80 0.92
CA LEU A 228 -7.61 -17.58 1.57
C LEU A 228 -7.91 -16.50 0.52
N CYS A 229 -9.09 -15.87 0.62
CA CYS A 229 -9.54 -14.81 -0.28
C CYS A 229 -10.43 -13.80 0.45
N SER A 230 -10.83 -12.73 -0.26
CA SER A 230 -11.73 -11.73 0.31
C SER A 230 -13.20 -12.17 0.26
N LEU A 231 -14.05 -11.57 1.12
CA LEU A 231 -15.48 -11.88 1.27
C LEU A 231 -16.29 -11.78 -0.02
N GLU A 232 -15.82 -11.04 -1.03
CA GLU A 232 -16.49 -10.96 -2.33
C GLU A 232 -16.61 -12.33 -3.02
N PHE A 233 -15.77 -13.30 -2.67
CA PHE A 233 -15.77 -14.66 -3.20
C PHE A 233 -16.59 -15.66 -2.35
N GLU A 234 -17.29 -15.22 -1.30
CA GLU A 234 -18.08 -16.11 -0.46
C GLU A 234 -19.14 -16.88 -1.26
N ASN A 235 -19.84 -16.20 -2.17
CA ASN A 235 -20.83 -16.82 -3.03
C ASN A 235 -20.22 -17.72 -4.13
N HIS A 236 -18.92 -17.62 -4.38
CA HIS A 236 -18.19 -18.50 -5.31
C HIS A 236 -17.76 -19.82 -4.65
N ARG A 237 -17.72 -19.91 -3.31
CA ARG A 237 -17.27 -21.12 -2.60
C ARG A 237 -18.03 -22.39 -2.99
N PRO A 238 -19.39 -22.40 -3.12
CA PRO A 238 -20.09 -23.59 -3.58
C PRO A 238 -19.65 -24.07 -4.96
N LEU A 239 -19.34 -23.15 -5.88
CA LEU A 239 -18.82 -23.47 -7.20
C LEU A 239 -17.38 -23.99 -7.14
N TYR A 240 -16.54 -23.37 -6.32
CA TYR A 240 -15.18 -23.84 -6.04
C TYR A 240 -15.18 -25.28 -5.54
N ASP A 241 -16.02 -25.60 -4.56
CA ASP A 241 -16.16 -26.96 -4.03
C ASP A 241 -16.72 -27.93 -5.08
N TRP A 242 -17.70 -27.49 -5.89
CA TRP A 242 -18.30 -28.33 -6.93
C TRP A 242 -17.28 -28.72 -8.01
N TYR A 243 -16.44 -27.79 -8.45
CA TYR A 243 -15.39 -28.09 -9.43
C TYR A 243 -14.35 -29.04 -8.85
N LEU A 244 -13.91 -28.82 -7.60
CA LEU A 244 -12.98 -29.73 -6.94
C LEU A 244 -13.51 -31.16 -6.84
N ASP A 245 -14.80 -31.34 -6.61
CA ASP A 245 -15.41 -32.68 -6.55
C ASP A 245 -15.31 -33.43 -7.90
N GLN A 246 -15.08 -32.72 -9.02
CA GLN A 246 -14.90 -33.35 -10.33
C GLN A 246 -13.47 -33.84 -10.56
N VAL A 247 -12.47 -33.26 -9.87
CA VAL A 247 -11.04 -33.53 -10.12
C VAL A 247 -10.31 -34.15 -8.93
N TYR A 248 -10.92 -34.11 -7.75
CA TYR A 248 -10.31 -34.60 -6.51
C TYR A 248 -10.00 -36.11 -6.57
N THR A 249 -8.80 -36.46 -6.11
CA THR A 249 -8.35 -37.84 -5.96
C THR A 249 -8.07 -38.15 -4.49
N GLU A 250 -8.57 -39.27 -3.99
CA GLU A 250 -8.36 -39.70 -2.61
C GLU A 250 -6.84 -39.80 -2.31
N GLY A 251 -6.46 -39.36 -1.11
CA GLY A 251 -5.07 -39.33 -0.65
C GLY A 251 -4.32 -38.03 -0.97
N THR A 252 -4.91 -37.13 -1.75
CA THR A 252 -4.40 -35.77 -1.97
C THR A 252 -5.04 -34.78 -1.00
N ILE A 253 -4.53 -33.54 -0.98
CA ILE A 253 -5.16 -32.47 -0.19
C ILE A 253 -6.34 -31.91 -0.99
N ARG A 254 -7.52 -31.98 -0.39
CA ARG A 254 -8.69 -31.25 -0.86
C ARG A 254 -8.64 -29.85 -0.24
N ASN A 255 -8.22 -28.88 -1.02
CA ASN A 255 -8.13 -27.48 -0.59
C ASN A 255 -9.50 -26.92 -0.17
N LYS A 256 -9.47 -25.93 0.73
CA LYS A 256 -10.67 -25.30 1.29
C LYS A 256 -10.58 -23.80 1.13
N GLN A 257 -11.56 -23.21 0.45
CA GLN A 257 -11.69 -21.77 0.36
C GLN A 257 -12.20 -21.18 1.69
N ARG A 258 -11.56 -20.12 2.17
CA ARG A 258 -11.96 -19.37 3.37
C ARG A 258 -11.82 -17.88 3.11
N GLU A 259 -12.84 -17.14 3.45
CA GLU A 259 -12.93 -15.72 3.16
C GLU A 259 -12.73 -14.87 4.41
N PHE A 260 -12.07 -13.74 4.22
CA PHE A 260 -11.89 -12.70 5.23
C PHE A 260 -12.36 -11.34 4.71
N ALA A 261 -12.72 -10.45 5.63
CA ALA A 261 -13.22 -9.12 5.29
C ALA A 261 -12.18 -8.30 4.52
N ARG A 262 -12.63 -7.62 3.46
CA ARG A 262 -11.83 -6.62 2.75
C ARG A 262 -11.41 -5.50 3.70
N MET A 263 -10.36 -4.81 3.34
CA MET A 263 -9.90 -3.64 4.06
C MET A 263 -10.22 -2.39 3.25
N ASN A 264 -11.15 -1.59 3.77
CA ASN A 264 -11.46 -0.27 3.26
C ASN A 264 -10.89 0.75 4.24
N VAL A 265 -10.18 1.75 3.73
CA VAL A 265 -9.55 2.82 4.54
C VAL A 265 -10.20 4.14 4.16
N THR A 266 -10.51 4.97 5.16
CA THR A 266 -11.09 6.29 4.93
C THR A 266 -10.17 7.16 4.07
N TYR A 267 -10.76 8.08 3.30
CA TYR A 267 -10.05 9.00 2.39
C TYR A 267 -9.26 8.32 1.27
N MET A 268 -9.52 7.04 0.98
CA MET A 268 -8.86 6.27 -0.06
C MET A 268 -9.86 5.58 -0.98
N ILE A 269 -9.51 5.43 -2.24
CA ILE A 269 -10.23 4.62 -3.23
C ILE A 269 -9.31 3.49 -3.66
N THR A 270 -9.83 2.25 -3.73
CA THR A 270 -9.08 1.07 -4.16
C THR A 270 -9.61 0.48 -5.48
N SER A 271 -10.64 1.08 -6.07
CA SER A 271 -11.16 0.68 -7.38
C SER A 271 -10.14 0.97 -8.49
N LYS A 272 -9.64 -0.07 -9.16
CA LYS A 272 -8.68 0.04 -10.27
C LYS A 272 -9.12 1.05 -11.34
N ARG A 273 -10.38 0.98 -11.77
CA ARG A 273 -10.94 1.88 -12.80
C ARG A 273 -10.90 3.35 -12.36
N LYS A 274 -11.19 3.62 -11.09
CA LYS A 274 -11.15 4.98 -10.54
C LYS A 274 -9.72 5.48 -10.37
N LEU A 275 -8.81 4.62 -9.91
CA LEU A 275 -7.38 4.94 -9.82
C LEU A 275 -6.77 5.23 -11.20
N GLN A 276 -7.16 4.46 -12.22
CA GLN A 276 -6.74 4.71 -13.60
C GLN A 276 -7.25 6.06 -14.11
N ARG A 277 -8.47 6.47 -13.73
CA ARG A 277 -9.01 7.80 -14.07
C ARG A 277 -8.21 8.92 -13.44
N LEU A 278 -7.77 8.81 -12.18
CA LEU A 278 -6.91 9.81 -11.53
C LEU A 278 -5.62 10.05 -12.30
N VAL A 279 -5.01 8.97 -12.82
CA VAL A 279 -3.81 9.06 -13.65
C VAL A 279 -4.12 9.65 -15.02
N ALA A 280 -5.16 9.16 -15.70
CA ALA A 280 -5.52 9.57 -17.04
C ALA A 280 -5.95 11.05 -17.13
N GLU A 281 -6.63 11.56 -16.10
CA GLU A 281 -7.08 12.95 -16.02
C GLU A 281 -6.02 13.89 -15.39
N GLY A 282 -4.82 13.37 -15.07
CA GLY A 282 -3.70 14.18 -14.57
C GLY A 282 -3.89 14.72 -13.15
N VAL A 283 -4.80 14.15 -12.36
CA VAL A 283 -5.00 14.50 -10.94
C VAL A 283 -3.77 14.09 -10.13
N VAL A 284 -3.16 12.99 -10.49
CA VAL A 284 -1.90 12.47 -9.95
C VAL A 284 -0.90 12.24 -11.07
N THR A 285 0.40 12.20 -10.74
CA THR A 285 1.49 12.11 -11.73
C THR A 285 1.69 10.69 -12.29
N GLY A 286 1.14 9.68 -11.63
CA GLY A 286 1.28 8.28 -12.04
C GLY A 286 0.83 7.33 -10.94
N TRP A 287 1.02 6.04 -11.18
CA TRP A 287 0.63 4.99 -10.23
C TRP A 287 1.47 4.98 -8.94
N ASP A 288 2.66 5.56 -8.98
CA ASP A 288 3.55 5.72 -7.82
C ASP A 288 3.47 7.12 -7.17
N ASP A 289 2.49 7.94 -7.55
CA ASP A 289 2.26 9.22 -6.89
C ASP A 289 2.05 9.02 -5.39
N PRO A 290 2.74 9.77 -4.51
CA PRO A 290 2.62 9.61 -3.06
C PRO A 290 1.22 9.81 -2.47
N ARG A 291 0.27 10.34 -3.24
CA ARG A 291 -1.15 10.48 -2.85
C ARG A 291 -1.98 9.25 -3.19
N MET A 292 -1.44 8.34 -4.03
CA MET A 292 -2.12 7.11 -4.43
C MET A 292 -2.06 6.06 -3.32
N PRO A 293 -3.13 5.25 -3.12
CA PRO A 293 -3.13 4.16 -2.16
C PRO A 293 -2.42 2.90 -2.66
N THR A 294 -1.72 2.97 -3.78
CA THR A 294 -0.90 1.88 -4.32
C THR A 294 0.30 1.61 -3.41
N VAL A 295 0.77 0.39 -3.36
CA VAL A 295 1.96 0.04 -2.56
C VAL A 295 3.18 0.84 -3.04
N SER A 296 3.32 1.04 -4.36
CA SER A 296 4.37 1.89 -4.94
C SER A 296 4.26 3.36 -4.51
N GLY A 297 3.04 3.91 -4.46
CA GLY A 297 2.79 5.27 -3.98
C GLY A 297 3.09 5.44 -2.50
N LEU A 298 2.64 4.49 -1.66
CA LEU A 298 2.91 4.48 -0.22
C LEU A 298 4.43 4.37 0.06
N ARG A 299 5.13 3.51 -0.67
CA ARG A 299 6.59 3.38 -0.59
C ARG A 299 7.28 4.67 -0.96
N ARG A 300 6.91 5.30 -2.08
CA ARG A 300 7.46 6.58 -2.54
C ARG A 300 7.16 7.73 -1.56
N LYS A 301 6.02 7.66 -0.86
CA LYS A 301 5.67 8.60 0.21
C LYS A 301 6.54 8.43 1.46
N GLY A 302 7.23 7.29 1.60
CA GLY A 302 8.10 7.00 2.74
C GLY A 302 7.47 6.10 3.82
N TYR A 303 6.34 5.45 3.53
CA TYR A 303 5.80 4.41 4.40
C TYR A 303 6.75 3.23 4.43
N THR A 304 6.88 2.60 5.58
CA THR A 304 7.80 1.47 5.79
C THR A 304 7.05 0.13 5.78
N PRO A 305 7.70 -0.96 5.39
CA PRO A 305 7.12 -2.30 5.51
C PRO A 305 6.68 -2.63 6.94
N ALA A 306 7.48 -2.26 7.93
CA ALA A 306 7.18 -2.50 9.34
C ALA A 306 5.89 -1.78 9.78
N ALA A 307 5.71 -0.52 9.36
CA ALA A 307 4.51 0.25 9.66
C ALA A 307 3.25 -0.37 9.04
N ILE A 308 3.32 -0.83 7.78
CA ILE A 308 2.20 -1.46 7.09
C ILE A 308 1.86 -2.81 7.75
N ARG A 309 2.86 -3.63 8.05
CA ARG A 309 2.65 -4.92 8.75
C ARG A 309 2.00 -4.71 10.12
N ASN A 310 2.50 -3.75 10.91
CA ASN A 310 1.91 -3.39 12.21
C ASN A 310 0.46 -2.88 12.07
N PHE A 311 0.19 -2.06 11.05
CA PHE A 311 -1.17 -1.61 10.74
C PHE A 311 -2.11 -2.78 10.46
N ILE A 312 -1.71 -3.72 9.59
CA ILE A 312 -2.51 -4.91 9.27
C ILE A 312 -2.74 -5.78 10.52
N GLU A 313 -1.73 -5.93 11.37
CA GLU A 313 -1.87 -6.66 12.63
C GLU A 313 -2.89 -5.99 13.57
N LYS A 314 -2.86 -4.67 13.69
CA LYS A 314 -3.83 -3.91 14.51
C LYS A 314 -5.25 -3.96 13.93
N VAL A 315 -5.41 -3.92 12.62
CA VAL A 315 -6.71 -4.09 11.93
C VAL A 315 -7.28 -5.48 12.20
N GLY A 316 -6.40 -6.49 12.22
CA GLY A 316 -6.76 -7.88 12.47
C GLY A 316 -7.52 -8.56 11.32
N VAL A 317 -7.91 -9.80 11.56
CA VAL A 317 -8.62 -10.65 10.60
C VAL A 317 -10.07 -10.82 11.05
N ALA A 318 -11.01 -10.29 10.28
CA ALA A 318 -12.43 -10.28 10.59
C ALA A 318 -13.27 -10.91 9.47
N LYS A 319 -14.49 -11.35 9.81
CA LYS A 319 -15.50 -11.86 8.86
C LYS A 319 -16.48 -10.79 8.37
N ARG A 320 -16.42 -9.58 8.92
CA ARG A 320 -17.31 -8.46 8.54
C ARG A 320 -16.49 -7.31 8.02
N GLU A 321 -16.92 -6.73 6.93
CA GLU A 321 -16.28 -5.54 6.36
C GLU A 321 -16.35 -4.38 7.34
N ASN A 322 -15.24 -3.66 7.48
CA ASN A 322 -15.09 -2.47 8.30
C ASN A 322 -14.43 -1.37 7.48
N LEU A 323 -14.86 -0.16 7.75
CA LEU A 323 -14.16 1.04 7.29
C LEU A 323 -13.11 1.41 8.36
N ILE A 324 -11.85 1.37 8.00
CA ILE A 324 -10.72 1.64 8.90
C ILE A 324 -10.32 3.11 8.77
N ASP A 325 -10.23 3.79 9.90
CA ASP A 325 -9.75 5.18 9.89
C ASP A 325 -8.28 5.23 9.45
N ILE A 326 -7.98 6.08 8.46
CA ILE A 326 -6.62 6.33 7.97
C ILE A 326 -5.67 6.79 9.10
N GLN A 327 -6.19 7.40 10.15
CA GLN A 327 -5.39 7.83 11.30
C GLN A 327 -4.68 6.66 11.98
N LEU A 328 -5.27 5.45 11.97
CA LEU A 328 -4.60 4.25 12.48
C LEU A 328 -3.37 3.89 11.63
N LEU A 329 -3.47 3.98 10.31
CA LEU A 329 -2.33 3.76 9.41
C LEU A 329 -1.25 4.81 9.64
N GLU A 330 -1.62 6.08 9.66
CA GLU A 330 -0.69 7.19 9.92
C GLU A 330 -0.04 7.08 11.32
N PHE A 331 -0.79 6.63 12.33
CA PHE A 331 -0.26 6.33 13.66
C PHE A 331 0.82 5.24 13.61
N CYS A 332 0.57 4.13 12.92
CA CYS A 332 1.57 3.06 12.78
C CYS A 332 2.84 3.55 12.07
N VAL A 333 2.69 4.42 11.07
CA VAL A 333 3.83 5.04 10.38
C VAL A 333 4.61 5.94 11.32
N ARG A 334 3.93 6.80 12.10
CA ARG A 334 4.60 7.66 13.09
C ARG A 334 5.31 6.86 14.18
N GLU A 335 4.69 5.78 14.67
CA GLU A 335 5.26 4.91 15.69
C GLU A 335 6.57 4.27 15.22
N ASP A 336 6.60 3.77 14.00
CA ASP A 336 7.81 3.17 13.40
C ASP A 336 8.88 4.23 13.13
N LEU A 337 8.51 5.34 12.49
CA LEU A 337 9.44 6.40 12.13
C LEU A 337 10.01 7.14 13.35
N ASN A 338 9.27 7.21 14.45
CA ASN A 338 9.82 7.77 15.68
C ASN A 338 11.04 7.01 16.19
N LYS A 339 11.05 5.69 16.00
CA LYS A 339 12.16 4.82 16.41
C LYS A 339 13.29 4.80 15.38
N THR A 340 12.98 4.87 14.11
CA THR A 340 13.92 4.55 13.01
C THR A 340 14.44 5.76 12.24
N ALA A 341 13.67 6.86 12.19
CA ALA A 341 14.01 8.01 11.36
C ALA A 341 15.11 8.89 11.98
N LYS A 342 16.14 9.20 11.19
CA LYS A 342 17.18 10.16 11.55
C LYS A 342 16.58 11.57 11.65
N ARG A 343 16.89 12.29 12.75
CA ARG A 343 16.45 13.68 12.96
C ARG A 343 17.37 14.62 12.20
N MET A 344 16.81 15.48 11.35
CA MET A 344 17.55 16.46 10.56
C MET A 344 16.95 17.84 10.77
N MET A 345 17.80 18.87 10.81
CA MET A 345 17.33 20.25 10.89
C MET A 345 17.07 20.79 9.49
N VAL A 346 15.83 21.15 9.25
CA VAL A 346 15.35 21.75 7.98
C VAL A 346 14.39 22.87 8.31
N VAL A 347 14.57 24.01 7.71
CA VAL A 347 13.72 25.19 7.87
C VAL A 347 12.86 25.35 6.64
N MET A 348 11.54 25.21 6.83
CA MET A 348 10.56 25.20 5.73
C MET A 348 10.11 26.60 5.31
N ASN A 349 9.97 27.51 6.26
CA ASN A 349 9.58 28.90 6.04
C ASN A 349 10.60 29.83 6.73
N PRO A 350 11.72 30.11 6.04
CA PRO A 350 12.87 30.73 6.67
C PRO A 350 12.66 32.22 6.99
N VAL A 351 13.18 32.64 8.13
CA VAL A 351 13.52 34.01 8.44
C VAL A 351 14.99 34.08 8.88
N LYS A 352 15.70 35.10 8.47
CA LYS A 352 17.12 35.29 8.81
C LYS A 352 17.26 35.68 10.28
N LEU A 353 18.20 35.05 10.96
CA LEU A 353 18.60 35.35 12.34
C LEU A 353 20.08 35.68 12.35
N ILE A 354 20.45 36.85 12.84
CA ILE A 354 21.84 37.32 12.97
C ILE A 354 22.19 37.43 14.45
N ILE A 355 23.25 36.73 14.86
CA ILE A 355 23.74 36.76 16.25
C ILE A 355 24.83 37.84 16.31
N GLU A 356 24.49 39.03 16.81
CA GLU A 356 25.33 40.26 16.70
C GLU A 356 26.65 40.12 17.45
N ASN A 357 26.69 39.45 18.59
CA ASN A 357 27.90 39.25 19.40
C ASN A 357 28.65 37.94 19.08
N TYR A 358 28.23 37.18 18.07
CA TYR A 358 29.02 36.05 17.60
C TYR A 358 30.11 36.54 16.66
N PRO A 359 31.39 36.14 16.84
CA PRO A 359 32.50 36.67 16.07
C PRO A 359 32.30 36.48 14.56
N GLU A 360 32.57 37.52 13.80
CA GLU A 360 32.48 37.48 12.34
C GLU A 360 33.50 36.49 11.76
N GLY A 361 33.06 35.65 10.82
CA GLY A 361 33.89 34.61 10.19
C GLY A 361 34.16 33.41 11.08
N LYS A 362 33.70 33.38 12.34
CA LYS A 362 33.81 32.20 13.19
C LYS A 362 32.78 31.16 12.77
N GLU A 363 33.22 29.89 12.64
CA GLU A 363 32.37 28.74 12.40
C GLU A 363 32.70 27.65 13.41
N GLU A 364 31.68 26.96 13.90
CA GLU A 364 31.84 25.82 14.79
C GLU A 364 31.04 24.63 14.23
N TRP A 365 31.57 23.43 14.41
CA TRP A 365 30.86 22.20 14.11
C TRP A 365 30.37 21.58 15.42
N LEU A 366 29.07 21.72 15.67
CA LEU A 366 28.43 21.26 16.90
C LEU A 366 27.90 19.84 16.73
N GLU A 367 28.04 19.05 17.79
CA GLU A 367 27.53 17.67 17.82
C GLU A 367 26.03 17.65 18.14
N THR A 368 25.27 16.85 17.41
CA THR A 368 23.85 16.60 17.67
C THR A 368 23.52 15.14 17.43
N GLU A 369 22.58 14.63 18.21
CA GLU A 369 22.15 13.24 18.13
C GLU A 369 21.34 12.97 16.85
N ASN A 370 21.54 11.81 16.24
CA ASN A 370 20.81 11.38 15.06
C ASN A 370 19.39 10.94 15.38
N ASN A 371 19.19 10.25 16.49
CA ASN A 371 17.87 9.88 16.98
C ASN A 371 17.89 9.72 18.50
N PRO A 372 17.14 10.51 19.28
CA PRO A 372 17.12 10.38 20.74
C PRO A 372 16.43 9.10 21.27
N GLU A 373 15.67 8.41 20.42
CA GLU A 373 15.00 7.14 20.75
C GLU A 373 15.89 5.90 20.46
N ASP A 374 17.05 6.09 19.83
CA ASP A 374 18.00 5.03 19.49
C ASP A 374 19.42 5.45 19.83
N GLU A 375 19.95 4.95 20.94
CA GLU A 375 21.31 5.23 21.40
C GLU A 375 22.39 4.77 20.38
N ASN A 376 22.07 3.81 19.51
CA ASN A 376 22.97 3.31 18.47
C ASN A 376 22.97 4.16 17.20
N ALA A 377 22.02 5.10 17.05
CA ALA A 377 21.95 5.98 15.88
C ALA A 377 23.16 6.93 15.77
N GLY A 378 23.90 7.13 16.87
CA GLY A 378 25.12 7.95 16.92
C GLY A 378 24.84 9.45 16.83
N MET A 379 25.93 10.19 16.59
CA MET A 379 25.97 11.65 16.55
C MET A 379 26.40 12.12 15.16
N ARG A 380 26.07 13.35 14.81
CA ARG A 380 26.58 14.05 13.64
C ARG A 380 27.03 15.46 13.99
N LYS A 381 27.76 16.09 13.11
CA LYS A 381 28.21 17.47 13.26
C LYS A 381 27.43 18.42 12.35
N VAL A 382 26.96 19.52 12.91
CA VAL A 382 26.23 20.56 12.19
C VAL A 382 26.98 21.89 12.30
N PRO A 383 27.16 22.65 11.19
CA PRO A 383 27.87 23.92 11.23
C PRO A 383 27.00 24.99 11.89
N PHE A 384 27.62 25.78 12.77
CA PHE A 384 27.05 26.94 13.42
C PHE A 384 27.81 28.20 13.01
N SER A 385 27.12 29.24 12.62
CA SER A 385 27.67 30.50 12.17
C SER A 385 26.89 31.68 12.75
N ARG A 386 27.40 32.91 12.49
CA ARG A 386 26.75 34.14 12.91
C ARG A 386 25.37 34.34 12.29
N GLU A 387 25.20 33.91 11.04
CA GLU A 387 23.94 34.02 10.28
C GLU A 387 23.26 32.63 10.22
N LEU A 388 22.01 32.59 10.63
CA LEU A 388 21.19 31.38 10.66
C LEU A 388 19.85 31.61 9.96
N TYR A 389 19.17 30.52 9.63
CA TYR A 389 17.74 30.50 9.34
C TYR A 389 17.00 29.78 10.46
N ILE A 390 15.85 30.31 10.84
CA ILE A 390 14.86 29.67 11.72
C ILE A 390 13.50 29.71 11.06
N GLU A 391 12.53 28.94 11.56
CA GLU A 391 11.15 29.05 11.10
C GLU A 391 10.56 30.43 11.43
N ARG A 392 9.91 31.04 10.47
CA ARG A 392 9.22 32.33 10.66
C ARG A 392 8.19 32.26 11.79
N GLU A 393 7.47 31.15 11.89
CA GLU A 393 6.46 30.88 12.90
C GLU A 393 7.05 30.70 14.31
N ASP A 394 8.35 30.51 14.42
CA ASP A 394 9.03 30.42 15.70
C ASP A 394 9.35 31.78 16.33
N PHE A 395 9.05 32.88 15.64
CA PHE A 395 9.25 34.23 16.14
C PHE A 395 7.95 35.04 16.16
N LYS A 396 7.75 35.83 17.22
CA LYS A 396 6.75 36.90 17.31
C LYS A 396 7.31 38.09 18.05
N GLU A 397 7.03 39.32 17.55
CA GLU A 397 7.37 40.55 18.27
C GLU A 397 6.54 40.67 19.54
N GLU A 398 5.22 40.53 19.40
CA GLU A 398 4.26 40.50 20.51
C GLU A 398 3.68 39.09 20.61
N ALA A 399 3.78 38.49 21.77
CA ALA A 399 3.30 37.13 21.99
C ALA A 399 2.65 37.00 23.37
N ASP A 400 1.64 36.17 23.43
CA ASP A 400 0.98 35.81 24.69
C ASP A 400 1.89 34.94 25.60
N LYS A 401 1.42 34.70 26.85
CA LYS A 401 2.17 33.92 27.83
C LYS A 401 2.32 32.44 27.47
N LYS A 402 1.54 31.93 26.50
CA LYS A 402 1.54 30.55 26.06
C LYS A 402 2.45 30.31 24.86
N PHE A 403 3.02 31.38 24.27
CA PHE A 403 3.98 31.25 23.16
C PHE A 403 5.37 30.91 23.71
N PHE A 404 5.73 29.65 23.69
CA PHE A 404 7.01 29.13 24.19
C PHE A 404 8.09 29.05 23.10
N ARG A 405 8.17 30.07 22.25
CA ARG A 405 9.16 30.22 21.18
C ARG A 405 9.85 31.58 21.32
N LEU A 406 10.61 31.99 20.32
CA LEU A 406 11.33 33.24 20.37
C LEU A 406 10.40 34.46 20.25
N LYS A 407 10.51 35.39 21.15
CA LYS A 407 9.83 36.69 21.10
C LYS A 407 10.82 37.82 21.34
N LEU A 408 10.47 39.02 20.95
CA LEU A 408 11.32 40.19 21.19
C LEU A 408 11.62 40.34 22.69
N GLY A 409 12.92 40.47 23.02
CA GLY A 409 13.41 40.49 24.41
C GLY A 409 13.37 39.14 25.14
N GLY A 410 12.88 38.08 24.49
CA GLY A 410 12.80 36.73 25.05
C GLY A 410 13.99 35.85 24.70
N GLU A 411 14.16 34.78 25.47
CA GLU A 411 15.22 33.80 25.29
C GLU A 411 14.68 32.44 24.86
N VAL A 412 15.44 31.74 23.99
CA VAL A 412 15.24 30.33 23.64
C VAL A 412 16.58 29.64 23.47
N ARG A 413 16.57 28.31 23.52
CA ARG A 413 17.73 27.50 23.15
C ARG A 413 17.67 27.15 21.66
N LEU A 414 18.74 27.35 20.97
CA LEU A 414 18.97 26.74 19.68
C LEU A 414 19.42 25.29 19.89
N LYS A 415 18.78 24.34 19.23
CA LYS A 415 19.01 22.89 19.42
C LYS A 415 20.49 22.56 19.31
N SER A 416 21.04 21.87 20.32
CA SER A 416 22.46 21.48 20.40
C SER A 416 23.48 22.63 20.31
N ALA A 417 23.03 23.89 20.46
CA ALA A 417 23.87 25.07 20.36
C ALA A 417 23.75 25.94 21.62
N TYR A 418 23.37 27.17 21.50
CA TYR A 418 23.41 28.18 22.55
C TYR A 418 22.03 28.69 22.93
N ILE A 419 21.93 29.37 24.07
CA ILE A 419 20.79 30.21 24.41
C ILE A 419 20.98 31.56 23.74
N ILE A 420 19.92 32.03 23.06
CA ILE A 420 19.89 33.32 22.39
C ILE A 420 18.76 34.18 22.94
N LYS A 421 18.91 35.49 22.78
CA LYS A 421 17.89 36.50 23.12
C LYS A 421 17.67 37.41 21.92
N ALA A 422 16.41 37.56 21.48
CA ALA A 422 16.07 38.47 20.40
C ALA A 422 16.09 39.91 20.90
N GLU A 423 16.84 40.78 20.24
CA GLU A 423 17.01 42.18 20.66
C GLU A 423 16.20 43.15 19.80
N ARG A 424 16.17 42.96 18.46
CA ARG A 424 15.47 43.81 17.53
C ARG A 424 15.15 43.07 16.22
N VAL A 425 14.30 43.64 15.41
CA VAL A 425 13.94 43.15 14.08
C VAL A 425 14.14 44.24 13.02
N GLU A 426 14.38 43.78 11.80
CA GLU A 426 14.36 44.59 10.58
C GLU A 426 13.18 44.12 9.73
N LYS A 427 12.39 45.07 9.22
CA LYS A 427 11.21 44.79 8.40
C LYS A 427 11.43 45.28 6.97
N ASP A 428 10.74 44.68 6.04
CA ASP A 428 10.66 45.14 4.66
C ASP A 428 9.63 46.26 4.49
N GLU A 429 9.45 46.70 3.25
CA GLU A 429 8.53 47.79 2.89
C GLU A 429 7.06 47.46 3.18
N ASN A 430 6.72 46.20 3.30
CA ASN A 430 5.37 45.70 3.61
C ASN A 430 5.15 45.50 5.12
N GLY A 431 6.17 45.76 5.94
CA GLY A 431 6.13 45.56 7.38
C GLY A 431 6.39 44.10 7.83
N GLU A 432 6.76 43.20 6.89
CA GLU A 432 7.11 41.82 7.20
C GLU A 432 8.56 41.74 7.74
N ILE A 433 8.75 40.86 8.74
CA ILE A 433 10.07 40.65 9.35
C ILE A 433 11.01 40.01 8.34
N ARG A 434 12.08 40.73 7.98
CA ARG A 434 13.15 40.28 7.10
C ARG A 434 14.30 39.63 7.87
N THR A 435 14.70 40.26 8.98
CA THR A 435 15.82 39.83 9.79
C THR A 435 15.52 39.99 11.28
N ILE A 436 15.90 38.99 12.08
CA ILE A 436 15.88 39.05 13.53
C ILE A 436 17.34 39.20 14.00
N TYR A 437 17.59 40.15 14.87
CA TYR A 437 18.89 40.34 15.49
C TYR A 437 18.85 39.86 16.92
N ALA A 438 19.79 39.00 17.30
CA ALA A 438 19.87 38.39 18.58
C ALA A 438 21.29 38.42 19.17
N THR A 439 21.40 38.25 20.44
CA THR A 439 22.66 37.97 21.15
C THR A 439 22.66 36.55 21.67
N TYR A 440 23.82 35.93 21.81
CA TYR A 440 23.96 34.61 22.40
C TYR A 440 24.75 34.66 23.73
N ASP A 441 24.44 33.74 24.61
CA ASP A 441 25.22 33.50 25.82
C ASP A 441 26.32 32.48 25.50
N GLU A 442 27.57 32.93 25.41
CA GLU A 442 28.72 32.11 25.04
C GLU A 442 28.92 30.92 25.97
N LYS A 443 28.59 31.08 27.26
CA LYS A 443 28.73 30.03 28.27
C LYS A 443 27.61 29.00 28.24
N SER A 444 26.55 29.25 27.48
CA SER A 444 25.36 28.40 27.40
C SER A 444 25.47 27.24 26.42
N LYS A 445 26.65 26.98 25.85
CA LYS A 445 26.87 25.90 24.88
C LYS A 445 26.35 24.57 25.39
N SER A 446 25.46 23.93 24.63
CA SER A 446 24.89 22.64 25.00
C SER A 446 25.98 21.59 25.21
N GLY A 447 25.92 20.85 26.32
CA GLY A 447 26.89 19.80 26.65
C GLY A 447 28.21 20.30 27.26
N SER A 448 28.38 21.62 27.49
CA SER A 448 29.62 22.16 28.12
C SER A 448 29.72 21.92 29.62
N GLY A 449 28.61 21.62 30.30
CA GLY A 449 28.57 21.40 31.75
C GLY A 449 28.62 22.67 32.62
N THR A 450 28.55 23.86 32.01
CA THR A 450 28.47 25.13 32.72
C THR A 450 27.10 25.37 33.34
N GLU A 451 26.97 26.23 34.33
CA GLU A 451 25.68 26.59 34.92
C GLU A 451 24.73 27.18 33.87
N GLU A 452 25.26 28.02 32.98
CA GLU A 452 24.52 28.63 31.88
C GLU A 452 24.02 27.59 30.87
N SER A 453 24.82 26.54 30.60
CA SER A 453 24.41 25.46 29.69
C SER A 453 23.29 24.59 30.27
N LEU A 454 23.21 24.50 31.58
CA LEU A 454 22.18 23.76 32.33
C LEU A 454 20.93 24.61 32.61
N ARG A 455 21.01 25.92 32.39
CA ARG A 455 19.90 26.85 32.59
C ARG A 455 18.70 26.48 31.74
N LYS A 456 17.54 26.33 32.36
CA LYS A 456 16.29 26.00 31.65
C LYS A 456 15.68 27.25 31.04
N VAL A 457 15.46 27.23 29.75
CA VAL A 457 14.67 28.19 28.98
C VAL A 457 13.44 27.51 28.40
N LYS A 458 12.37 28.27 28.23
CA LYS A 458 11.13 27.76 27.64
C LYS A 458 11.25 27.81 26.12
N GLY A 459 11.48 26.69 25.50
CA GLY A 459 11.53 26.55 24.05
C GLY A 459 12.91 26.22 23.52
N THR A 460 12.92 25.30 22.58
CA THR A 460 14.10 24.90 21.80
C THR A 460 13.72 24.97 20.32
N LEU A 461 14.52 25.69 19.54
CA LEU A 461 14.29 25.86 18.11
C LEU A 461 15.30 25.06 17.31
N HIS A 462 14.89 24.49 16.19
CA HIS A 462 15.81 24.02 15.16
C HIS A 462 16.22 25.20 14.27
N TRP A 463 17.34 25.05 13.59
CA TRP A 463 18.01 26.10 12.83
C TRP A 463 18.93 25.49 11.79
N VAL A 464 19.33 26.27 10.81
CA VAL A 464 20.41 25.94 9.86
C VAL A 464 21.34 27.14 9.68
N SER A 465 22.64 26.87 9.50
CA SER A 465 23.61 27.91 9.16
C SER A 465 23.33 28.45 7.77
N ALA A 466 23.17 29.77 7.64
CA ALA A 466 22.90 30.39 6.36
C ALA A 466 24.04 30.18 5.33
N ASN A 467 25.29 30.09 5.82
CA ASN A 467 26.47 29.87 4.97
C ASN A 467 26.55 28.46 4.40
N HIS A 468 25.92 27.49 5.05
CA HIS A 468 26.00 26.07 4.71
C HIS A 468 24.65 25.46 4.34
N ALA A 469 23.59 26.26 4.34
CA ALA A 469 22.23 25.80 4.07
C ALA A 469 22.10 25.27 2.64
N LEU A 470 21.59 24.04 2.52
CA LEU A 470 21.24 23.44 1.24
C LEU A 470 19.80 23.79 0.87
N PRO A 471 19.54 24.43 -0.27
CA PRO A 471 18.17 24.55 -0.77
C PRO A 471 17.65 23.18 -1.20
N VAL A 472 16.47 22.80 -0.72
CA VAL A 472 15.81 21.55 -1.05
C VAL A 472 14.36 21.81 -1.42
N GLU A 473 13.83 21.01 -2.34
CA GLU A 473 12.39 21.00 -2.63
C GLU A 473 11.69 20.06 -1.61
N ALA A 474 10.80 20.62 -0.84
CA ALA A 474 9.93 19.83 0.04
C ALA A 474 8.53 19.75 -0.55
N ARG A 475 8.08 18.51 -0.84
CA ARG A 475 6.74 18.20 -1.32
C ARG A 475 5.87 17.82 -0.12
N VAL A 476 5.03 18.74 0.27
CA VAL A 476 4.14 18.59 1.43
C VAL A 476 2.85 17.95 0.94
N TYR A 477 2.80 16.63 0.99
CA TYR A 477 1.62 15.85 0.61
C TYR A 477 0.59 15.83 1.74
N ASP A 478 -0.68 15.94 1.37
CA ASP A 478 -1.83 15.72 2.22
C ASP A 478 -2.74 14.64 1.62
N ARG A 479 -3.90 14.38 2.23
CA ARG A 479 -4.89 13.42 1.75
C ARG A 479 -5.40 13.84 0.38
N LEU A 480 -5.52 12.89 -0.54
CA LEU A 480 -5.98 13.16 -1.90
C LEU A 480 -7.46 13.56 -1.93
N PHE A 481 -8.26 13.07 -0.98
CA PHE A 481 -9.70 13.35 -0.91
C PHE A 481 -10.06 14.11 0.35
N THR A 482 -11.14 14.90 0.26
CA THR A 482 -11.67 15.72 1.36
C THR A 482 -12.71 14.99 2.20
N THR A 483 -13.27 13.87 1.72
CA THR A 483 -14.30 13.08 2.40
C THR A 483 -13.80 11.68 2.75
N GLU A 484 -14.36 11.08 3.80
CA GLU A 484 -13.98 9.75 4.29
C GLU A 484 -14.25 8.62 3.28
N GLN A 485 -15.33 8.74 2.52
CA GLN A 485 -15.74 7.74 1.53
C GLN A 485 -16.02 8.42 0.18
N PRO A 486 -14.96 8.73 -0.60
CA PRO A 486 -15.09 9.52 -1.83
C PRO A 486 -15.94 8.87 -2.91
N ASP A 487 -16.16 7.57 -2.84
CA ASP A 487 -16.88 6.79 -3.83
C ASP A 487 -18.16 6.12 -3.31
N ALA A 488 -18.64 6.54 -2.15
CA ALA A 488 -19.88 6.02 -1.55
C ALA A 488 -21.13 6.46 -2.30
N GLU A 489 -21.15 7.69 -2.80
CA GLU A 489 -22.30 8.26 -3.53
C GLU A 489 -22.24 7.87 -5.00
N LYS A 490 -23.27 7.14 -5.47
CA LYS A 490 -23.31 6.61 -6.83
C LYS A 490 -23.57 7.68 -7.90
N GLU A 491 -24.22 8.77 -7.53
CA GLU A 491 -24.64 9.83 -8.45
C GLU A 491 -23.62 10.98 -8.53
N THR A 492 -22.72 11.09 -7.56
CA THR A 492 -21.67 12.11 -7.50
C THR A 492 -20.37 11.55 -8.05
N ASP A 493 -19.70 12.30 -8.92
CA ASP A 493 -18.37 11.89 -9.39
C ASP A 493 -17.36 12.04 -8.25
N PHE A 494 -16.64 10.96 -7.95
CA PHE A 494 -15.63 10.94 -6.88
C PHE A 494 -14.54 12.02 -7.07
N LEU A 495 -14.35 12.52 -8.27
CA LEU A 495 -13.39 13.59 -8.57
C LEU A 495 -13.79 14.94 -7.94
N GLU A 496 -15.07 15.13 -7.62
CA GLU A 496 -15.54 16.33 -6.92
C GLU A 496 -14.98 16.43 -5.49
N PHE A 497 -14.58 15.30 -4.93
CA PHE A 497 -13.98 15.22 -3.59
C PHE A 497 -12.45 15.27 -3.59
N VAL A 498 -11.81 15.54 -4.74
CA VAL A 498 -10.36 15.68 -4.79
C VAL A 498 -9.94 16.94 -4.04
N ASN A 499 -8.98 16.80 -3.15
CA ASN A 499 -8.40 17.91 -2.39
C ASN A 499 -7.42 18.69 -3.28
N PRO A 500 -7.74 19.94 -3.67
CA PRO A 500 -6.86 20.76 -4.51
C PRO A 500 -5.53 21.10 -3.80
N GLU A 501 -5.52 21.12 -2.47
CA GLU A 501 -4.34 21.38 -1.64
C GLU A 501 -3.58 20.10 -1.24
N SER A 502 -3.85 18.99 -1.90
CA SER A 502 -3.23 17.69 -1.58
C SER A 502 -1.71 17.64 -1.83
N LEU A 503 -1.16 18.62 -2.53
CA LEU A 503 0.28 18.79 -2.74
C LEU A 503 0.64 20.27 -2.71
N LYS A 504 1.54 20.63 -1.77
CA LYS A 504 2.18 21.93 -1.72
C LYS A 504 3.69 21.75 -1.87
N VAL A 505 4.29 22.46 -2.80
CA VAL A 505 5.73 22.44 -3.04
C VAL A 505 6.35 23.71 -2.45
N VAL A 506 7.36 23.54 -1.61
CA VAL A 506 8.08 24.66 -0.99
C VAL A 506 9.59 24.46 -1.13
N THR A 507 10.34 25.58 -1.19
CA THR A 507 11.79 25.57 -1.06
C THR A 507 12.13 25.70 0.42
N ALA A 508 12.81 24.71 0.96
CA ALA A 508 13.29 24.69 2.33
C ALA A 508 14.82 24.77 2.36
N TYR A 509 15.35 25.09 3.54
CA TYR A 509 16.79 25.13 3.77
C TYR A 509 17.20 24.06 4.78
N ALA A 510 18.11 23.20 4.38
CA ALA A 510 18.52 22.03 5.13
C ALA A 510 19.97 22.12 5.59
N GLU A 511 20.29 21.43 6.68
CA GLU A 511 21.67 21.17 7.10
C GLU A 511 22.43 20.37 6.03
N PRO A 512 23.78 20.52 5.91
CA PRO A 512 24.57 19.97 4.81
C PRO A 512 24.49 18.44 4.66
N GLU A 513 24.30 17.70 5.74
CA GLU A 513 24.29 16.23 5.74
C GLU A 513 23.11 15.63 4.98
N LEU A 514 22.06 16.42 4.71
CA LEU A 514 20.94 15.96 3.85
C LEU A 514 21.38 15.57 2.44
N LYS A 515 22.51 16.06 1.96
CA LYS A 515 23.08 15.70 0.66
C LYS A 515 23.33 14.19 0.54
N ASP A 516 23.80 13.58 1.61
CA ASP A 516 24.28 12.18 1.62
C ASP A 516 23.17 11.15 1.93
N VAL A 517 21.96 11.63 2.21
CA VAL A 517 20.79 10.78 2.45
C VAL A 517 20.40 10.01 1.20
N LYS A 518 20.09 8.74 1.34
CA LYS A 518 19.69 7.86 0.23
C LYS A 518 18.20 8.05 -0.13
N VAL A 519 17.88 7.77 -1.39
CA VAL A 519 16.48 7.72 -1.85
C VAL A 519 15.70 6.68 -1.04
N GLY A 520 14.54 7.07 -0.53
CA GLY A 520 13.68 6.22 0.30
C GLY A 520 14.08 6.14 1.78
N GLU A 521 15.20 6.74 2.18
CA GLU A 521 15.61 6.78 3.59
C GLU A 521 14.64 7.64 4.41
N PRO A 522 14.10 7.15 5.54
CA PRO A 522 13.19 7.90 6.38
C PRO A 522 13.92 8.93 7.24
N LEU A 523 13.38 10.12 7.30
CA LEU A 523 13.88 11.25 8.07
C LEU A 523 12.79 11.88 8.91
N GLN A 524 13.15 12.52 10.01
CA GLN A 524 12.31 13.53 10.63
C GLN A 524 12.92 14.91 10.36
N PHE A 525 12.21 15.77 9.66
CA PHE A 525 12.51 17.21 9.70
C PHE A 525 12.07 17.70 11.08
N GLN A 526 13.05 18.00 11.90
CA GLN A 526 12.89 18.17 13.34
C GLN A 526 11.81 19.20 13.68
N ARG A 527 10.83 18.82 14.50
CA ARG A 527 9.64 19.61 14.86
C ARG A 527 8.63 19.86 13.74
N ILE A 528 8.90 19.38 12.49
CA ILE A 528 8.05 19.63 11.31
C ILE A 528 7.22 18.40 10.97
N GLY A 529 7.86 17.25 10.71
CA GLY A 529 7.21 16.04 10.25
C GLY A 529 8.20 15.00 9.80
N TYR A 530 7.67 13.88 9.29
CA TYR A 530 8.49 12.83 8.70
C TYR A 530 8.53 13.00 7.19
N PHE A 531 9.71 12.80 6.62
CA PHE A 531 10.00 12.96 5.21
C PHE A 531 10.87 11.82 4.69
N THR A 532 10.93 11.67 3.38
CA THR A 532 11.83 10.75 2.70
C THR A 532 12.40 11.40 1.46
N LYS A 533 13.64 11.05 1.08
CA LYS A 533 14.24 11.54 -0.17
C LYS A 533 13.56 10.89 -1.36
N ASP A 534 13.02 11.70 -2.26
CA ASP A 534 12.33 11.23 -3.47
C ASP A 534 13.31 10.80 -4.56
N GLN A 535 12.87 9.85 -5.39
CA GLN A 535 13.60 9.36 -6.55
C GLN A 535 13.85 10.43 -7.63
N ASP A 536 13.09 11.53 -7.63
CA ASP A 536 13.30 12.67 -8.53
C ASP A 536 14.51 13.54 -8.12
N SER A 537 15.18 13.23 -7.02
CA SER A 537 16.39 13.92 -6.57
C SER A 537 17.52 13.69 -7.54
N THR A 538 18.27 14.78 -7.81
CA THR A 538 19.53 14.78 -8.56
C THR A 538 20.63 15.42 -7.71
N ASP A 539 21.88 15.39 -8.16
CA ASP A 539 22.99 16.04 -7.46
C ASP A 539 22.79 17.56 -7.30
N SER A 540 22.06 18.18 -8.23
CA SER A 540 21.78 19.62 -8.24
C SER A 540 20.43 19.99 -7.62
N LYS A 541 19.53 19.03 -7.40
CA LYS A 541 18.19 19.28 -6.88
C LYS A 541 17.78 18.14 -5.93
N LEU A 542 17.76 18.42 -4.66
CA LEU A 542 17.29 17.48 -3.64
C LEU A 542 15.78 17.65 -3.44
N VAL A 543 15.07 16.55 -3.48
CA VAL A 543 13.59 16.49 -3.35
C VAL A 543 13.22 15.58 -2.19
N PHE A 544 12.33 16.07 -1.32
CA PHE A 544 11.86 15.31 -0.17
C PHE A 544 10.33 15.31 -0.11
N ASN A 545 9.75 14.14 0.08
CA ASN A 545 8.32 13.94 0.23
C ASN A 545 7.92 13.88 1.70
N ARG A 546 6.91 14.62 2.12
CA ARG A 546 6.34 14.46 3.44
C ARG A 546 5.60 13.12 3.53
N THR A 547 6.02 12.28 4.47
CA THR A 547 5.43 10.99 4.76
C THR A 547 4.18 11.14 5.63
N VAL A 548 4.35 11.69 6.83
CA VAL A 548 3.26 12.01 7.78
C VAL A 548 3.67 13.20 8.65
N THR A 549 2.68 13.84 9.26
CA THR A 549 2.87 14.87 10.30
C THR A 549 3.35 14.25 11.61
N LEU A 550 3.94 15.05 12.51
CA LEU A 550 4.31 14.58 13.86
C LEU A 550 3.10 14.20 14.72
N LYS A 551 1.98 14.92 14.50
CA LYS A 551 0.70 14.68 15.18
C LYS A 551 -0.38 14.72 14.12
N ASP A 552 -1.48 14.03 14.36
CA ASP A 552 -2.64 14.19 13.50
C ASP A 552 -3.16 15.62 13.62
N SER A 553 -3.09 16.34 12.51
CA SER A 553 -3.55 17.74 12.41
C SER A 553 -4.66 17.88 11.37
N TYR A 554 -5.08 16.77 10.76
CA TYR A 554 -6.14 16.82 9.76
C TYR A 554 -7.47 17.16 10.44
N LYS A 555 -8.06 18.27 10.01
CA LYS A 555 -9.44 18.66 10.31
C LYS A 555 -10.13 18.77 8.96
N PRO A 556 -11.12 17.93 8.66
CA PRO A 556 -11.95 18.16 7.48
C PRO A 556 -12.59 19.55 7.62
N GLU A 557 -12.55 20.34 6.56
CA GLU A 557 -13.33 21.56 6.48
C GLU A 557 -14.81 21.17 6.44
N ASN A 558 -15.60 21.70 7.39
CA ASN A 558 -17.06 21.52 7.46
C ASN A 558 -17.75 22.29 6.35
#